data_1255c0058b6b980071ece07797f3b43b
#
_entry.id   1255c0058b6b980071ece07797f3b43b
#
_cell.length_a   1.000
_cell.length_b   1.000
_cell.length_c   1.000
_cell.angle_alpha   90.00
_cell.angle_beta   90.00
_cell.angle_gamma   90.00
#
_symmetry.space_group_name_H-M   'P 1'
#
loop_
_entity.id
_entity.type
_entity.pdbx_description
1 polymer ?
#
loop_
_entity_poly.entity_id
_entity_poly.type
_entity_poly.pdbx_seq_one_letter_code
_entity_poly.pdbx_strand_id
1 'polypeptide(L)'
;MSKKYVYLFTEGNATMRELLGGKGANLAEMTNIGLPVPQGFTITTEACTQYYEDGRKINDEIMAEIMKNVEKMEEINGKKFGDLTNPLLVSVRSGARASMPGMMDTILNLGLNDDVVRAMIAANPTPEFERFVYDSYRRFIQMFSDVVMEVGKKYIEQLIDAMKEKKGVTFDTELTAADLRELANQFKAE
;
A
#
# COMPACT_ATOMS: atom_id res chain seq x y z
N MET A 1 13.99 -6.67 -28.86
CA MET A 1 12.77 -6.84 -28.05
C MET A 1 12.87 -5.88 -26.89
N SER A 2 11.84 -5.05 -26.64
CA SER A 2 11.81 -4.19 -25.47
C SER A 2 11.83 -5.05 -24.19
N LYS A 3 12.58 -4.63 -23.21
CA LYS A 3 12.67 -5.31 -21.92
C LYS A 3 11.33 -5.17 -21.20
N LYS A 4 10.85 -6.21 -20.54
CA LYS A 4 9.59 -6.17 -19.77
C LYS A 4 9.91 -5.97 -18.29
N TYR A 5 9.40 -4.89 -17.71
CA TYR A 5 9.68 -4.48 -16.33
C TYR A 5 8.54 -4.75 -15.34
N VAL A 6 7.32 -5.02 -15.82
CA VAL A 6 6.14 -5.24 -14.98
C VAL A 6 5.41 -6.51 -15.40
N TYR A 7 5.10 -7.36 -14.42
CA TYR A 7 4.42 -8.63 -14.61
C TYR A 7 3.17 -8.69 -13.75
N LEU A 8 2.00 -8.92 -14.37
CA LEU A 8 0.81 -9.32 -13.61
C LEU A 8 1.07 -10.65 -12.90
N PHE A 9 0.39 -10.93 -11.80
CA PHE A 9 0.54 -12.21 -11.10
C PHE A 9 0.24 -13.41 -12.00
N THR A 10 -0.66 -13.26 -12.98
CA THR A 10 -0.96 -14.27 -14.01
C THR A 10 0.13 -14.49 -15.05
N GLU A 11 1.14 -13.62 -15.12
CA GLU A 11 2.22 -13.69 -16.10
C GLU A 11 3.53 -14.25 -15.53
N GLY A 12 3.58 -14.51 -14.23
CA GLY A 12 4.74 -15.06 -13.52
C GLY A 12 4.52 -16.48 -12.98
N ASN A 13 5.56 -17.02 -12.37
CA ASN A 13 5.51 -18.32 -11.67
C ASN A 13 6.64 -18.44 -10.63
N ALA A 14 6.65 -19.55 -9.86
CA ALA A 14 7.60 -19.80 -8.79
C ALA A 14 9.07 -19.83 -9.23
N THR A 15 9.37 -20.13 -10.50
CA THR A 15 10.75 -20.22 -11.01
C THR A 15 11.37 -18.86 -11.29
N MET A 16 10.57 -17.80 -11.37
CA MET A 16 10.99 -16.44 -11.73
C MET A 16 11.49 -15.61 -10.54
N ARG A 17 12.06 -16.24 -9.51
CA ARG A 17 12.49 -15.56 -8.27
C ARG A 17 13.56 -14.50 -8.47
N GLU A 18 14.47 -14.70 -9.41
CA GLU A 18 15.51 -13.73 -9.72
C GLU A 18 14.92 -12.43 -10.31
N LEU A 19 13.85 -12.56 -11.09
CA LEU A 19 13.20 -11.46 -11.78
C LEU A 19 12.11 -10.79 -10.92
N LEU A 20 11.27 -11.59 -10.27
CA LEU A 20 10.10 -11.10 -9.53
C LEU A 20 10.35 -10.94 -8.01
N GLY A 21 11.50 -11.35 -7.53
CA GLY A 21 11.75 -11.51 -6.10
C GLY A 21 10.96 -12.68 -5.50
N GLY A 22 11.27 -13.04 -4.26
CA GLY A 22 10.60 -14.17 -3.59
C GLY A 22 9.10 -13.98 -3.41
N LYS A 23 8.67 -12.77 -3.01
CA LYS A 23 7.24 -12.45 -2.81
C LYS A 23 6.47 -12.45 -4.14
N GLY A 24 7.01 -11.79 -5.17
CA GLY A 24 6.37 -11.72 -6.47
C GLY A 24 6.21 -13.08 -7.13
N ALA A 25 7.25 -13.91 -7.11
CA ALA A 25 7.20 -15.27 -7.64
C ALA A 25 6.18 -16.15 -6.89
N ASN A 26 6.13 -16.05 -5.55
CA ASN A 26 5.17 -16.80 -4.75
C ASN A 26 3.71 -16.35 -5.01
N LEU A 27 3.45 -15.04 -5.12
CA LEU A 27 2.12 -14.52 -5.45
C LEU A 27 1.65 -14.98 -6.83
N ALA A 28 2.57 -14.99 -7.82
CA ALA A 28 2.28 -15.51 -9.15
C ALA A 28 1.95 -17.00 -9.10
N GLU A 29 2.73 -17.80 -8.38
CA GLU A 29 2.47 -19.23 -8.22
C GLU A 29 1.13 -19.50 -7.53
N MET A 30 0.85 -18.80 -6.44
CA MET A 30 -0.43 -18.91 -5.74
C MET A 30 -1.62 -18.58 -6.65
N THR A 31 -1.47 -17.59 -7.52
CA THR A 31 -2.48 -17.24 -8.53
C THR A 31 -2.65 -18.39 -9.54
N ASN A 32 -1.56 -18.95 -10.05
CA ASN A 32 -1.58 -20.02 -11.06
C ASN A 32 -2.21 -21.32 -10.57
N ILE A 33 -1.98 -21.67 -9.29
CA ILE A 33 -2.61 -22.87 -8.68
C ILE A 33 -4.05 -22.62 -8.20
N GLY A 34 -4.63 -21.44 -8.49
CA GLY A 34 -6.04 -21.13 -8.25
C GLY A 34 -6.37 -20.71 -6.82
N LEU A 35 -5.38 -20.31 -6.01
CA LEU A 35 -5.68 -19.70 -4.71
C LEU A 35 -6.34 -18.33 -4.90
N PRO A 36 -7.22 -17.90 -3.97
CA PRO A 36 -7.94 -16.63 -4.06
C PRO A 36 -7.04 -15.44 -3.71
N VAL A 37 -6.03 -15.18 -4.56
CA VAL A 37 -5.13 -14.05 -4.44
C VAL A 37 -5.76 -12.86 -5.15
N PRO A 38 -5.91 -11.70 -4.47
CA PRO A 38 -6.29 -10.46 -5.14
C PRO A 38 -5.30 -10.15 -6.27
N GLN A 39 -5.82 -9.80 -7.44
CA GLN A 39 -4.97 -9.55 -8.60
C GLN A 39 -4.13 -8.28 -8.43
N GLY A 40 -2.90 -8.36 -8.89
CA GLY A 40 -1.93 -7.29 -8.83
C GLY A 40 -0.78 -7.54 -9.79
N PHE A 41 0.29 -6.78 -9.65
CA PHE A 41 1.49 -6.92 -10.47
C PHE A 41 2.77 -6.78 -9.65
N THR A 42 3.87 -7.23 -10.21
CA THR A 42 5.21 -7.10 -9.66
C THR A 42 6.08 -6.25 -10.59
N ILE A 43 6.72 -5.22 -10.04
CA ILE A 43 7.80 -4.48 -10.70
C ILE A 43 9.07 -5.29 -10.49
N THR A 44 9.80 -5.59 -11.57
CA THR A 44 10.91 -6.54 -11.56
C THR A 44 12.15 -6.02 -10.83
N THR A 45 13.03 -6.95 -10.45
CA THR A 45 14.37 -6.61 -9.92
C THR A 45 15.21 -5.87 -10.96
N GLU A 46 14.98 -6.10 -12.25
CA GLU A 46 15.64 -5.41 -13.36
C GLU A 46 15.21 -3.94 -13.45
N ALA A 47 13.92 -3.63 -13.19
CA ALA A 47 13.45 -2.25 -13.09
C ALA A 47 14.12 -1.54 -11.91
N CYS A 48 14.31 -2.24 -10.79
CA CYS A 48 15.04 -1.71 -9.63
C CYS A 48 16.50 -1.41 -9.97
N THR A 49 17.18 -2.30 -10.69
CA THR A 49 18.56 -2.06 -11.17
C THR A 49 18.61 -0.84 -12.08
N GLN A 50 17.70 -0.74 -13.04
CA GLN A 50 17.62 0.38 -13.98
C GLN A 50 17.39 1.72 -13.25
N TYR A 51 16.53 1.73 -12.22
CA TYR A 51 16.32 2.90 -11.37
C TYR A 51 17.63 3.44 -10.76
N TYR A 52 18.52 2.56 -10.28
CA TYR A 52 19.80 2.99 -9.73
C TYR A 52 20.78 3.43 -10.83
N GLU A 53 20.80 2.75 -11.98
CA GLU A 53 21.61 3.14 -13.15
C GLU A 53 21.20 4.50 -13.71
N ASP A 54 19.90 4.81 -13.70
CA ASP A 54 19.33 6.09 -14.13
C ASP A 54 19.44 7.20 -13.04
N GLY A 55 20.30 7.01 -12.05
CA GLY A 55 20.55 8.01 -10.99
C GLY A 55 19.40 8.16 -10.01
N ARG A 56 18.75 7.06 -9.64
CA ARG A 56 17.57 6.99 -8.75
C ARG A 56 16.35 7.70 -9.32
N LYS A 57 16.10 7.46 -10.60
CA LYS A 57 14.92 7.95 -11.30
C LYS A 57 14.21 6.80 -11.99
N ILE A 58 12.88 6.83 -11.96
CA ILE A 58 12.06 5.93 -12.78
C ILE A 58 11.98 6.59 -14.15
N ASN A 59 12.52 5.92 -15.18
CA ASN A 59 12.44 6.43 -16.53
C ASN A 59 11.03 6.29 -17.13
N ASP A 60 10.78 7.01 -18.23
CA ASP A 60 9.46 7.08 -18.84
C ASP A 60 8.95 5.73 -19.35
N GLU A 61 9.84 4.84 -19.80
CA GLU A 61 9.45 3.49 -20.27
C GLU A 61 8.90 2.65 -19.12
N ILE A 62 9.63 2.60 -17.99
CA ILE A 62 9.20 1.88 -16.78
C ILE A 62 7.91 2.49 -16.22
N MET A 63 7.82 3.84 -16.17
CA MET A 63 6.62 4.52 -15.67
C MET A 63 5.41 4.22 -16.54
N ALA A 64 5.54 4.28 -17.86
CA ALA A 64 4.45 3.95 -18.79
C ALA A 64 3.99 2.49 -18.64
N GLU A 65 4.93 1.56 -18.43
CA GLU A 65 4.58 0.16 -18.20
C GLU A 65 3.87 -0.06 -16.85
N ILE A 66 4.30 0.64 -15.80
CA ILE A 66 3.62 0.63 -14.49
C ILE A 66 2.19 1.14 -14.65
N MET A 67 1.99 2.31 -15.26
CA MET A 67 0.65 2.90 -15.43
C MET A 67 -0.28 2.02 -16.24
N LYS A 68 0.21 1.41 -17.31
CA LYS A 68 -0.55 0.43 -18.10
C LYS A 68 -0.99 -0.78 -17.26
N ASN A 69 -0.16 -1.23 -16.34
CA ASN A 69 -0.51 -2.36 -15.47
C ASN A 69 -1.42 -1.92 -14.30
N VAL A 70 -1.37 -0.66 -13.87
CA VAL A 70 -2.38 -0.09 -12.97
C VAL A 70 -3.76 -0.14 -13.62
N GLU A 71 -3.90 0.33 -14.87
CA GLU A 71 -5.16 0.27 -15.62
C GLU A 71 -5.70 -1.16 -15.74
N LYS A 72 -4.82 -2.11 -16.10
CA LYS A 72 -5.20 -3.53 -16.16
C LYS A 72 -5.63 -4.10 -14.81
N MET A 73 -4.94 -3.73 -13.74
CA MET A 73 -5.28 -4.15 -12.39
C MET A 73 -6.64 -3.60 -11.97
N GLU A 74 -6.94 -2.34 -12.29
CA GLU A 74 -8.25 -1.73 -12.06
C GLU A 74 -9.35 -2.48 -12.82
N GLU A 75 -9.12 -2.78 -14.09
CA GLU A 75 -10.05 -3.52 -14.95
C GLU A 75 -10.33 -4.92 -14.39
N ILE A 76 -9.28 -5.68 -14.07
CA ILE A 76 -9.42 -7.06 -13.55
C ILE A 76 -10.17 -7.09 -12.21
N ASN A 77 -9.90 -6.11 -11.33
CA ASN A 77 -10.56 -6.04 -10.02
C ASN A 77 -11.96 -5.38 -10.09
N GLY A 78 -12.34 -4.75 -11.19
CA GLY A 78 -13.58 -3.98 -11.32
C GLY A 78 -13.66 -2.80 -10.37
N LYS A 79 -12.53 -2.21 -10.00
CA LYS A 79 -12.38 -1.10 -9.04
C LYS A 79 -11.40 -0.09 -9.58
N LYS A 80 -11.50 1.18 -9.14
CA LYS A 80 -10.56 2.23 -9.53
C LYS A 80 -9.98 2.97 -8.32
N PHE A 81 -8.75 3.43 -8.45
CA PHE A 81 -8.17 4.34 -7.48
C PHE A 81 -8.96 5.65 -7.46
N GLY A 82 -9.30 6.10 -6.25
CA GLY A 82 -10.05 7.35 -6.06
C GLY A 82 -11.55 7.26 -6.38
N ASP A 83 -12.08 6.11 -6.78
CA ASP A 83 -13.51 5.94 -6.96
C ASP A 83 -14.23 6.06 -5.61
N LEU A 84 -15.29 6.89 -5.57
CA LEU A 84 -16.02 7.17 -4.35
C LEU A 84 -17.09 6.11 -4.01
N THR A 85 -17.39 5.23 -4.96
CA THR A 85 -18.40 4.17 -4.78
C THR A 85 -17.79 2.80 -4.54
N ASN A 86 -16.70 2.49 -5.26
CA ASN A 86 -16.01 1.20 -5.18
C ASN A 86 -14.48 1.38 -5.32
N PRO A 87 -13.82 2.00 -4.33
CA PRO A 87 -12.42 2.34 -4.42
C PRO A 87 -11.52 1.11 -4.47
N LEU A 88 -10.48 1.17 -5.31
CA LEU A 88 -9.39 0.20 -5.27
C LEU A 88 -8.44 0.58 -4.14
N LEU A 89 -8.23 -0.35 -3.22
CA LEU A 89 -7.22 -0.25 -2.17
C LEU A 89 -6.24 -1.40 -2.33
N VAL A 90 -4.96 -1.11 -2.31
CA VAL A 90 -3.90 -2.11 -2.51
C VAL A 90 -2.87 -2.09 -1.40
N SER A 91 -2.14 -3.19 -1.27
CA SER A 91 -0.94 -3.29 -0.44
C SER A 91 0.28 -3.20 -1.34
N VAL A 92 1.16 -2.25 -1.10
CA VAL A 92 2.47 -2.15 -1.74
C VAL A 92 3.53 -2.75 -0.83
N ARG A 93 4.31 -3.67 -1.36
CA ARG A 93 5.33 -4.38 -0.60
C ARG A 93 6.65 -4.31 -1.32
N SER A 94 7.71 -3.94 -0.61
CA SER A 94 9.05 -4.09 -1.14
C SER A 94 9.40 -5.57 -1.28
N GLY A 95 10.17 -5.90 -2.31
CA GLY A 95 10.64 -7.25 -2.61
C GLY A 95 12.16 -7.28 -2.74
N ALA A 96 12.77 -8.42 -2.40
CA ALA A 96 14.17 -8.68 -2.65
C ALA A 96 14.34 -10.12 -3.12
N ARG A 97 15.46 -10.41 -3.79
CA ARG A 97 15.83 -11.77 -4.20
C ARG A 97 15.94 -12.69 -2.99
N ALA A 98 16.58 -12.20 -1.92
CA ALA A 98 16.63 -12.84 -0.61
C ALA A 98 15.73 -12.09 0.36
N SER A 99 14.74 -12.77 0.91
CA SER A 99 13.81 -12.20 1.89
C SER A 99 14.29 -12.53 3.31
N MET A 100 14.49 -11.51 4.14
CA MET A 100 14.66 -11.68 5.58
C MET A 100 13.45 -11.09 6.32
N PRO A 101 12.93 -11.77 7.35
CA PRO A 101 11.86 -11.25 8.17
C PRO A 101 12.23 -9.88 8.77
N GLY A 102 11.31 -8.92 8.71
CA GLY A 102 11.50 -7.58 9.29
C GLY A 102 12.33 -6.58 8.46
N MET A 103 12.88 -6.97 7.32
CA MET A 103 13.67 -6.07 6.46
C MET A 103 12.87 -5.41 5.32
N MET A 104 11.58 -5.67 5.23
CA MET A 104 10.80 -5.28 4.06
C MET A 104 9.59 -4.45 4.48
N ASP A 105 9.53 -3.26 3.92
CA ASP A 105 8.45 -2.33 4.14
C ASP A 105 7.17 -2.77 3.44
N THR A 106 6.06 -2.42 4.07
CA THR A 106 4.72 -2.64 3.53
C THR A 106 3.89 -1.40 3.78
N ILE A 107 3.20 -0.93 2.74
CA ILE A 107 2.20 0.13 2.84
C ILE A 107 0.85 -0.50 2.55
N LEU A 108 -0.03 -0.48 3.54
CA LEU A 108 -1.40 -0.99 3.42
C LEU A 108 -2.36 0.12 3.03
N ASN A 109 -3.43 -0.26 2.34
CA ASN A 109 -4.54 0.63 2.00
C ASN A 109 -4.14 1.84 1.12
N LEU A 110 -3.11 1.67 0.27
CA LEU A 110 -2.82 2.67 -0.76
C LEU A 110 -4.05 2.84 -1.66
N GLY A 111 -4.48 4.07 -1.82
CA GLY A 111 -5.73 4.46 -2.48
C GLY A 111 -6.68 5.21 -1.55
N LEU A 112 -6.47 5.14 -0.22
CA LEU A 112 -7.20 6.00 0.72
C LEU A 112 -6.75 7.47 0.58
N ASN A 113 -7.72 8.36 0.60
CA ASN A 113 -7.57 9.80 0.71
C ASN A 113 -8.79 10.38 1.43
N ASP A 114 -8.82 11.68 1.68
CA ASP A 114 -9.91 12.32 2.42
C ASP A 114 -11.29 12.13 1.77
N ASP A 115 -11.36 12.14 0.43
CA ASP A 115 -12.61 11.99 -0.30
C ASP A 115 -13.13 10.55 -0.24
N VAL A 116 -12.24 9.58 -0.47
CA VAL A 116 -12.55 8.16 -0.37
C VAL A 116 -12.99 7.79 1.04
N VAL A 117 -12.28 8.27 2.07
CA VAL A 117 -12.64 8.05 3.47
C VAL A 117 -14.03 8.58 3.77
N ARG A 118 -14.35 9.82 3.36
CA ARG A 118 -15.68 10.41 3.54
C ARG A 118 -16.77 9.62 2.81
N ALA A 119 -16.50 9.21 1.58
CA ALA A 119 -17.44 8.44 0.78
C ALA A 119 -17.71 7.05 1.37
N MET A 120 -16.69 6.36 1.84
CA MET A 120 -16.83 5.06 2.51
C MET A 120 -17.69 5.16 3.77
N ILE A 121 -17.46 6.18 4.61
CA ILE A 121 -18.25 6.42 5.83
C ILE A 121 -19.71 6.75 5.47
N ALA A 122 -19.93 7.59 4.45
CA ALA A 122 -21.27 7.95 4.01
C ALA A 122 -22.06 6.74 3.47
N ALA A 123 -21.37 5.79 2.82
CA ALA A 123 -21.99 4.56 2.31
C ALA A 123 -22.39 3.57 3.43
N ASN A 124 -21.70 3.61 4.58
CA ASN A 124 -22.02 2.77 5.73
C ASN A 124 -21.82 3.57 7.04
N PRO A 125 -22.80 4.41 7.41
CA PRO A 125 -22.67 5.38 8.50
C PRO A 125 -22.92 4.73 9.88
N THR A 126 -22.15 3.71 10.24
CA THR A 126 -22.16 3.12 11.59
C THR A 126 -20.90 3.58 12.36
N PRO A 127 -21.00 3.78 13.69
CA PRO A 127 -19.85 4.21 14.51
C PRO A 127 -18.66 3.26 14.40
N GLU A 128 -18.92 1.96 14.35
CA GLU A 128 -17.90 0.92 14.24
C GLU A 128 -17.17 1.00 12.90
N PHE A 129 -17.91 1.21 11.81
CA PHE A 129 -17.33 1.34 10.47
C PHE A 129 -16.58 2.66 10.31
N GLU A 130 -17.11 3.76 10.82
CA GLU A 130 -16.42 5.04 10.84
C GLU A 130 -15.07 4.93 11.56
N ARG A 131 -15.06 4.30 12.74
CA ARG A 131 -13.83 4.05 13.49
C ARG A 131 -12.85 3.18 12.69
N PHE A 132 -13.32 2.11 12.07
CA PHE A 132 -12.52 1.22 11.23
C PHE A 132 -11.87 1.98 10.05
N VAL A 133 -12.63 2.82 9.36
CA VAL A 133 -12.12 3.60 8.21
C VAL A 133 -11.05 4.59 8.66
N TYR A 134 -11.28 5.32 9.76
CA TYR A 134 -10.28 6.27 10.27
C TYR A 134 -9.04 5.58 10.83
N ASP A 135 -9.16 4.40 11.49
CA ASP A 135 -7.98 3.63 11.90
C ASP A 135 -7.18 3.12 10.70
N SER A 136 -7.86 2.65 9.66
CA SER A 136 -7.21 2.24 8.41
C SER A 136 -6.50 3.40 7.72
N TYR A 137 -7.12 4.58 7.70
CA TYR A 137 -6.54 5.78 7.11
C TYR A 137 -5.34 6.29 7.91
N ARG A 138 -5.45 6.37 9.24
CA ARG A 138 -4.34 6.71 10.12
C ARG A 138 -3.13 5.80 9.90
N ARG A 139 -3.36 4.48 9.84
CA ARG A 139 -2.29 3.49 9.60
C ARG A 139 -1.66 3.65 8.22
N PHE A 140 -2.47 3.94 7.21
CA PHE A 140 -1.95 4.23 5.86
C PHE A 140 -1.02 5.44 5.88
N ILE A 141 -1.46 6.57 6.47
CA ILE A 141 -0.63 7.78 6.56
C ILE A 141 0.65 7.48 7.35
N GLN A 142 0.56 6.78 8.49
CA GLN A 142 1.71 6.39 9.30
C GLN A 142 2.74 5.60 8.50
N MET A 143 2.31 4.56 7.77
CA MET A 143 3.22 3.75 6.95
C MET A 143 3.80 4.55 5.78
N PHE A 144 2.97 5.39 5.13
CA PHE A 144 3.41 6.21 4.01
C PHE A 144 4.43 7.27 4.46
N SER A 145 4.18 7.94 5.58
CA SER A 145 5.10 8.93 6.15
C SER A 145 6.43 8.33 6.57
N ASP A 146 6.41 7.15 7.19
CA ASP A 146 7.63 6.45 7.62
C ASP A 146 8.45 5.94 6.42
N VAL A 147 7.80 5.24 5.48
CA VAL A 147 8.49 4.51 4.40
C VAL A 147 8.80 5.40 3.19
N VAL A 148 7.89 6.31 2.81
CA VAL A 148 8.01 7.12 1.58
C VAL A 148 8.54 8.51 1.87
N MET A 149 8.02 9.15 2.94
CA MET A 149 8.39 10.52 3.29
C MET A 149 9.59 10.58 4.26
N GLU A 150 10.02 9.45 4.79
CA GLU A 150 11.14 9.33 5.74
C GLU A 150 10.99 10.23 6.99
N VAL A 151 9.75 10.49 7.42
CA VAL A 151 9.45 11.35 8.59
C VAL A 151 9.94 10.74 9.90
N GLY A 152 10.08 9.41 9.94
CA GLY A 152 10.56 8.69 11.10
C GLY A 152 9.44 8.27 12.06
N LYS A 153 9.33 6.96 12.24
CA LYS A 153 8.31 6.28 13.02
C LYS A 153 8.15 6.82 14.44
N LYS A 154 9.27 7.15 15.08
CA LYS A 154 9.29 7.63 16.48
C LYS A 154 8.43 8.88 16.69
N TYR A 155 8.43 9.81 15.74
CA TYR A 155 7.65 11.03 15.84
C TYR A 155 6.14 10.74 15.82
N ILE A 156 5.72 9.89 14.89
CA ILE A 156 4.33 9.48 14.76
C ILE A 156 3.86 8.71 16.01
N GLU A 157 4.70 7.83 16.55
CA GLU A 157 4.41 7.12 17.79
C GLU A 157 4.22 8.08 18.97
N GLN A 158 5.00 9.16 19.08
CA GLN A 158 4.83 10.18 20.11
C GLN A 158 3.47 10.89 20.01
N LEU A 159 2.95 11.16 18.82
CA LEU A 159 1.62 11.75 18.64
C LEU A 159 0.51 10.79 19.09
N ILE A 160 0.66 9.49 18.82
CA ILE A 160 -0.29 8.47 19.28
C ILE A 160 -0.27 8.37 20.81
N ASP A 161 0.90 8.32 21.41
CA ASP A 161 1.05 8.22 22.87
C ASP A 161 0.50 9.46 23.57
N ALA A 162 0.77 10.66 23.05
CA ALA A 162 0.20 11.90 23.57
C ALA A 162 -1.33 11.91 23.47
N MET A 163 -1.90 11.39 22.40
CA MET A 163 -3.36 11.26 22.26
C MET A 163 -3.93 10.28 23.29
N LYS A 164 -3.30 9.13 23.49
CA LYS A 164 -3.71 8.14 24.51
C LYS A 164 -3.66 8.73 25.92
N GLU A 165 -2.58 9.42 26.24
CA GLU A 165 -2.45 10.11 27.54
C GLU A 165 -3.54 11.17 27.75
N LYS A 166 -3.78 12.03 26.76
CA LYS A 166 -4.84 13.05 26.75
C LYS A 166 -6.23 12.45 27.00
N LYS A 167 -6.46 11.23 26.49
CA LYS A 167 -7.75 10.53 26.60
C LYS A 167 -7.85 9.58 27.78
N GLY A 168 -6.75 9.33 28.49
CA GLY A 168 -6.70 8.41 29.64
C GLY A 168 -6.88 6.95 29.24
N VAL A 169 -6.45 6.55 28.01
CA VAL A 169 -6.55 5.20 27.49
C VAL A 169 -5.16 4.56 27.31
N THR A 170 -5.12 3.24 27.29
CA THR A 170 -3.87 2.48 27.16
C THR A 170 -3.64 1.94 25.76
N PHE A 171 -4.69 1.48 25.10
CA PHE A 171 -4.61 0.80 23.82
C PHE A 171 -5.17 1.68 22.69
N ASP A 172 -4.57 1.56 21.50
CA ASP A 172 -5.06 2.23 20.27
C ASP A 172 -6.53 1.85 19.97
N THR A 173 -6.94 0.65 20.36
CA THR A 173 -8.31 0.16 20.17
C THR A 173 -9.37 0.91 20.97
N GLU A 174 -8.96 1.66 22.00
CA GLU A 174 -9.84 2.47 22.85
C GLU A 174 -10.05 3.89 22.28
N LEU A 175 -9.25 4.30 21.29
CA LEU A 175 -9.41 5.59 20.62
C LEU A 175 -10.69 5.59 19.78
N THR A 176 -11.43 6.69 19.85
CA THR A 176 -12.67 6.88 19.09
C THR A 176 -12.39 7.24 17.63
N ALA A 177 -13.41 7.20 16.76
CA ALA A 177 -13.30 7.67 15.36
C ALA A 177 -12.82 9.13 15.28
N ALA A 178 -13.31 9.99 16.17
CA ALA A 178 -12.90 11.41 16.25
C ALA A 178 -11.41 11.56 16.61
N ASP A 179 -10.91 10.76 17.57
CA ASP A 179 -9.51 10.77 17.97
C ASP A 179 -8.60 10.29 16.83
N LEU A 180 -9.00 9.23 16.13
CA LEU A 180 -8.26 8.68 14.99
C LEU A 180 -8.25 9.64 13.79
N ARG A 181 -9.34 10.37 13.56
CA ARG A 181 -9.41 11.46 12.58
C ARG A 181 -8.47 12.61 12.96
N GLU A 182 -8.44 13.01 14.23
CA GLU A 182 -7.52 14.06 14.72
C GLU A 182 -6.07 13.63 14.50
N LEU A 183 -5.70 12.38 14.84
CA LEU A 183 -4.37 11.82 14.58
C LEU A 183 -4.01 11.80 13.10
N ALA A 184 -4.91 11.37 12.22
CA ALA A 184 -4.69 11.39 10.78
C ALA A 184 -4.40 12.80 10.26
N ASN A 185 -5.08 13.82 10.79
CA ASN A 185 -4.84 15.20 10.44
C ASN A 185 -3.50 15.73 10.99
N GLN A 186 -3.12 15.35 12.21
CA GLN A 186 -1.82 15.69 12.78
C GLN A 186 -0.67 15.09 11.94
N PHE A 187 -0.77 13.82 11.55
CA PHE A 187 0.24 13.17 10.72
C PHE A 187 0.43 13.83 9.35
N LYS A 188 -0.64 14.39 8.78
CA LYS A 188 -0.58 15.09 7.48
C LYS A 188 -0.01 16.52 7.60
N ALA A 189 0.02 17.09 8.78
CA ALA A 189 0.52 18.44 9.00
C ALA A 189 2.05 18.52 9.14
N GLU A 190 2.71 17.35 9.28
CA GLU A 190 4.17 17.17 9.36
C GLU A 190 4.78 16.86 7.99
#